data_8f9514f2a746faad3dea66cc71524a43
#
_entry.id   8f9514f2a746faad3dea66cc71524a43
#
_cell.length_a   1.000
_cell.length_b   1.000
_cell.length_c   1.000
_cell.angle_alpha   90.00
_cell.angle_beta   90.00
_cell.angle_gamma   90.00
#
_symmetry.space_group_name_H-M   'P 1'
#
loop_
_entity.id
_entity.type
_entity.pdbx_description
1 polymer ?
#
loop_
_entity_poly.entity_id
_entity_poly.type
_entity_poly.pdbx_seq_one_letter_code
_entity_poly.pdbx_strand_id
1 'polypeptide(L)'
;MDLNAIKAKLEALNSNGQEREKTDYTKIFWKPSIGEQTIRLVPSAFNPTMPFKEMKFHYGVGKYPMVALSNFGKQDPVEEFVAELKKTSDKDNWSLAGKLTPKTRIFAPVLVRGEEEKGVRLWGFGITIYKALLAIVADEDYGDITDPVNGTDLTLTMAQGNPYPETSVRPKRNSSGLSEKADEVDIWLKSQPNPEEVHNEYDYNYIKKQLQMYLDPNAVPASAPSPSATPAP
;
A
#
# COMPACT_ATOMS: atom_id res chain seq x y z
N MET A 1 -40.35 27.13 18.75
CA MET A 1 -39.29 26.68 17.83
C MET A 1 -38.00 27.22 18.39
N ASP A 2 -37.06 26.35 18.75
CA ASP A 2 -35.79 26.78 19.37
C ASP A 2 -34.74 27.10 18.29
N LEU A 3 -34.53 28.40 18.07
CA LEU A 3 -33.60 28.91 17.07
C LEU A 3 -32.13 28.53 17.37
N ASN A 4 -31.78 28.33 18.66
CA ASN A 4 -30.43 27.95 19.04
C ASN A 4 -30.17 26.45 18.70
N ALA A 5 -31.17 25.60 18.87
CA ALA A 5 -31.12 24.20 18.46
C ALA A 5 -31.01 24.06 16.92
N ILE A 6 -31.68 24.94 16.16
CA ILE A 6 -31.59 24.97 14.70
C ILE A 6 -30.24 25.46 14.23
N LYS A 7 -29.68 26.52 14.87
CA LYS A 7 -28.33 27.01 14.57
C LYS A 7 -27.26 25.97 14.90
N ALA A 8 -27.34 25.33 16.06
CA ALA A 8 -26.43 24.24 16.41
C ALA A 8 -26.49 23.05 15.43
N LYS A 9 -27.71 22.73 14.94
CA LYS A 9 -27.90 21.68 13.92
C LYS A 9 -27.34 22.12 12.56
N LEU A 10 -27.48 23.41 12.20
CA LEU A 10 -26.92 23.96 10.96
C LEU A 10 -25.38 24.02 11.02
N GLU A 11 -24.81 24.42 12.15
CA GLU A 11 -23.36 24.36 12.39
C GLU A 11 -22.84 22.93 12.35
N ALA A 12 -23.54 21.98 12.97
CA ALA A 12 -23.20 20.56 12.90
C ALA A 12 -23.31 19.99 11.47
N LEU A 13 -24.24 20.45 10.66
CA LEU A 13 -24.39 20.07 9.26
C LEU A 13 -23.34 20.76 8.35
N ASN A 14 -22.94 21.98 8.67
CA ASN A 14 -21.90 22.71 7.97
C ASN A 14 -20.48 22.22 8.39
N SER A 15 -20.32 21.77 9.64
CA SER A 15 -19.08 21.15 10.13
C SER A 15 -18.94 19.69 9.71
N ASN A 16 -19.98 19.08 9.12
CA ASN A 16 -19.87 17.80 8.40
C ASN A 16 -19.11 17.90 7.07
N GLY A 17 -18.68 19.09 6.68
CA GLY A 17 -17.48 19.30 5.88
C GLY A 17 -16.23 19.23 6.77
N GLN A 18 -16.13 18.24 7.68
CA GLN A 18 -14.89 17.98 8.40
C GLN A 18 -13.75 17.99 7.40
N GLU A 19 -12.82 18.95 7.55
CA GLU A 19 -11.45 18.74 7.15
C GLU A 19 -11.07 17.36 7.72
N ARG A 20 -11.16 16.32 6.89
CA ARG A 20 -10.53 15.04 7.20
C ARG A 20 -9.11 15.43 7.54
N GLU A 21 -8.70 15.26 8.79
CA GLU A 21 -7.31 15.44 9.18
C GLU A 21 -6.51 14.76 8.08
N LYS A 22 -5.69 15.56 7.38
CA LYS A 22 -4.91 15.04 6.26
C LYS A 22 -4.01 13.97 6.86
N THR A 23 -4.38 12.72 6.68
CA THR A 23 -3.59 11.60 7.16
C THR A 23 -2.16 11.81 6.69
N ASP A 24 -1.25 11.96 7.63
CA ASP A 24 0.17 12.14 7.30
C ASP A 24 0.73 10.78 6.84
N TYR A 25 0.64 10.55 5.54
CA TYR A 25 1.12 9.33 4.91
C TYR A 25 2.62 9.08 5.12
N THR A 26 3.41 10.09 5.51
CA THR A 26 4.84 9.91 5.80
C THR A 26 5.08 9.16 7.10
N LYS A 27 4.10 9.18 8.03
CA LYS A 27 4.11 8.37 9.25
C LYS A 27 3.73 6.92 9.01
N ILE A 28 2.97 6.66 7.93
CA ILE A 28 2.48 5.34 7.59
C ILE A 28 3.43 4.65 6.61
N PHE A 29 3.85 5.37 5.57
CA PHE A 29 4.68 4.82 4.50
C PHE A 29 6.08 5.39 4.53
N TRP A 30 7.04 4.50 4.38
CA TRP A 30 8.42 4.88 4.10
C TRP A 30 8.73 4.74 2.62
N LYS A 31 9.42 5.74 2.06
CA LYS A 31 9.95 5.71 0.70
C LYS A 31 11.46 5.90 0.76
N PRO A 32 12.24 5.01 0.16
CA PRO A 32 13.69 5.18 0.09
C PRO A 32 14.06 6.42 -0.72
N SER A 33 15.14 7.08 -0.32
CA SER A 33 15.78 8.17 -1.05
C SER A 33 17.00 7.65 -1.84
N ILE A 34 17.48 8.44 -2.79
CA ILE A 34 18.74 8.13 -3.49
C ILE A 34 19.87 8.04 -2.47
N GLY A 35 20.70 7.01 -2.59
CA GLY A 35 21.79 6.70 -1.68
C GLY A 35 21.56 5.37 -0.94
N GLU A 36 22.30 5.22 0.15
CA GLU A 36 22.30 4.02 0.98
C GLU A 36 21.54 4.28 2.27
N GLN A 37 20.60 3.39 2.61
CA GLN A 37 19.85 3.42 3.85
C GLN A 37 19.91 2.04 4.51
N THR A 38 19.86 2.02 5.84
CA THR A 38 19.77 0.79 6.62
C THR A 38 18.35 0.62 7.14
N ILE A 39 17.75 -0.53 6.90
CA ILE A 39 16.42 -0.88 7.37
C ILE A 39 16.45 -2.23 8.08
N ARG A 40 15.48 -2.46 8.96
CA ARG A 40 15.15 -3.76 9.52
C ARG A 40 13.73 -4.14 9.10
N LEU A 41 13.55 -5.30 8.50
CA LEU A 41 12.23 -5.92 8.38
C LEU A 41 11.74 -6.32 9.77
N VAL A 42 10.49 -6.01 10.06
CA VAL A 42 9.85 -6.35 11.34
C VAL A 42 8.85 -7.48 11.11
N PRO A 43 8.69 -8.44 12.04
CA PRO A 43 7.63 -9.44 11.93
C PRO A 43 6.28 -8.75 11.77
N SER A 44 5.45 -9.24 10.86
CA SER A 44 4.13 -8.61 10.64
C SER A 44 3.17 -8.95 11.78
N ALA A 45 2.53 -7.92 12.36
CA ALA A 45 1.45 -8.11 13.33
C ALA A 45 0.20 -8.76 12.72
N PHE A 46 0.05 -8.71 11.38
CA PHE A 46 -1.15 -9.14 10.65
C PHE A 46 -0.94 -10.46 9.90
N ASN A 47 0.30 -10.91 9.74
CA ASN A 47 0.63 -12.19 9.13
C ASN A 47 1.85 -12.82 9.84
N PRO A 48 1.61 -13.73 10.79
CA PRO A 48 2.69 -14.34 11.58
C PRO A 48 3.67 -15.19 10.76
N THR A 49 3.27 -15.66 9.58
CA THR A 49 4.09 -16.57 8.77
C THR A 49 5.00 -15.85 7.78
N MET A 50 4.69 -14.58 7.46
CA MET A 50 5.42 -13.85 6.43
C MET A 50 5.29 -12.33 6.65
N PRO A 51 6.38 -11.56 6.61
CA PRO A 51 6.32 -10.11 6.80
C PRO A 51 5.80 -9.36 5.55
N PHE A 52 5.52 -10.07 4.47
CA PHE A 52 5.13 -9.49 3.19
C PHE A 52 3.63 -9.59 2.94
N LYS A 53 3.01 -8.46 2.55
CA LYS A 53 1.62 -8.42 2.08
C LYS A 53 1.60 -8.00 0.62
N GLU A 54 1.09 -8.89 -0.23
CA GLU A 54 0.87 -8.59 -1.64
C GLU A 54 -0.50 -7.93 -1.82
N MET A 55 -0.54 -6.84 -2.57
CA MET A 55 -1.77 -6.14 -2.92
C MET A 55 -1.76 -5.73 -4.39
N LYS A 56 -2.90 -5.85 -5.05
CA LYS A 56 -3.10 -5.47 -6.44
C LYS A 56 -3.66 -4.06 -6.55
N PHE A 57 -3.19 -3.32 -7.53
CA PHE A 57 -3.61 -1.95 -7.80
C PHE A 57 -3.89 -1.72 -9.28
N HIS A 58 -4.92 -0.97 -9.58
CA HIS A 58 -5.19 -0.40 -10.90
C HIS A 58 -4.46 0.91 -11.07
N TYR A 59 -3.57 0.98 -12.05
CA TYR A 59 -2.85 2.19 -12.42
C TYR A 59 -3.39 2.75 -13.73
N GLY A 60 -3.54 4.07 -13.80
CA GLY A 60 -3.94 4.78 -15.02
C GLY A 60 -5.42 4.72 -15.36
N VAL A 61 -6.24 3.96 -14.64
CA VAL A 61 -7.71 3.92 -14.83
C VAL A 61 -8.38 5.14 -14.22
N GLY A 62 -7.91 5.59 -13.06
CA GLY A 62 -8.38 6.79 -12.39
C GLY A 62 -7.26 7.82 -12.22
N LYS A 63 -7.58 8.97 -11.61
CA LYS A 63 -6.61 10.02 -11.29
C LYS A 63 -5.47 9.52 -10.38
N TYR A 64 -5.78 8.61 -9.48
CA TYR A 64 -4.84 7.99 -8.54
C TYR A 64 -4.91 6.46 -8.65
N PRO A 65 -3.85 5.74 -8.24
CA PRO A 65 -3.91 4.29 -8.14
C PRO A 65 -5.06 3.85 -7.21
N MET A 66 -5.83 2.88 -7.66
CA MET A 66 -6.96 2.31 -6.91
C MET A 66 -6.62 0.88 -6.50
N VAL A 67 -6.95 0.53 -5.26
CA VAL A 67 -6.83 -0.85 -4.79
C VAL A 67 -7.85 -1.73 -5.52
N ALA A 68 -7.40 -2.86 -6.06
CA ALA A 68 -8.29 -3.81 -6.70
C ALA A 68 -9.18 -4.50 -5.65
N LEU A 69 -10.47 -4.63 -5.95
CA LEU A 69 -11.45 -5.25 -5.03
C LEU A 69 -11.17 -6.73 -4.78
N SER A 70 -10.46 -7.38 -5.71
CA SER A 70 -10.02 -8.78 -5.54
C SER A 70 -9.09 -8.99 -4.33
N ASN A 71 -8.42 -7.95 -3.81
CA ASN A 71 -7.67 -8.03 -2.56
C ASN A 71 -8.58 -8.35 -1.35
N PHE A 72 -9.85 -7.98 -1.42
CA PHE A 72 -10.86 -8.18 -0.39
C PHE A 72 -11.82 -9.32 -0.71
N GLY A 73 -11.46 -10.18 -1.69
CA GLY A 73 -12.32 -11.28 -2.14
C GLY A 73 -13.59 -10.86 -2.85
N LYS A 74 -13.65 -9.61 -3.34
CA LYS A 74 -14.81 -9.03 -4.03
C LYS A 74 -14.60 -9.04 -5.54
N GLN A 75 -15.70 -8.99 -6.30
CA GLN A 75 -15.66 -8.81 -7.75
C GLN A 75 -15.08 -7.44 -8.10
N ASP A 76 -14.26 -7.39 -9.14
CA ASP A 76 -13.58 -6.18 -9.59
C ASP A 76 -13.91 -5.90 -11.07
N PRO A 77 -14.51 -4.75 -11.38
CA PRO A 77 -14.99 -4.47 -12.73
C PRO A 77 -13.89 -4.33 -13.78
N VAL A 78 -12.66 -3.96 -13.36
CA VAL A 78 -11.51 -3.88 -14.26
C VAL A 78 -10.98 -5.29 -14.56
N GLU A 79 -10.86 -6.15 -13.53
CA GLU A 79 -10.42 -7.53 -13.71
C GLU A 79 -11.44 -8.34 -14.55
N GLU A 80 -12.74 -8.12 -14.34
CA GLU A 80 -13.80 -8.71 -15.19
C GLU A 80 -13.64 -8.29 -16.66
N PHE A 81 -13.47 -7.00 -16.91
CA PHE A 81 -13.27 -6.47 -18.24
C PHE A 81 -11.98 -7.02 -18.91
N VAL A 82 -10.89 -7.09 -18.16
CA VAL A 82 -9.63 -7.70 -18.61
C VAL A 82 -9.83 -9.16 -18.98
N ALA A 83 -10.62 -9.90 -18.20
CA ALA A 83 -10.94 -11.31 -18.50
C ALA A 83 -11.72 -11.45 -19.81
N GLU A 84 -12.69 -10.56 -20.08
CA GLU A 84 -13.43 -10.56 -21.34
C GLU A 84 -12.53 -10.22 -22.54
N LEU A 85 -11.68 -9.21 -22.44
CA LEU A 85 -10.74 -8.84 -23.49
C LEU A 85 -9.80 -10.01 -23.86
N LYS A 86 -9.36 -10.77 -22.87
CA LYS A 86 -8.46 -11.93 -23.08
C LYS A 86 -9.14 -13.14 -23.74
N LYS A 87 -10.47 -13.20 -23.78
CA LYS A 87 -11.20 -14.24 -24.52
C LYS A 87 -11.19 -14.01 -26.03
N THR A 88 -10.88 -12.80 -26.47
CA THR A 88 -10.82 -12.45 -27.89
C THR A 88 -9.46 -12.83 -28.49
N SER A 89 -9.41 -13.08 -29.82
CA SER A 89 -8.15 -13.30 -30.55
C SER A 89 -7.54 -12.00 -31.09
N ASP A 90 -8.09 -10.84 -30.71
CA ASP A 90 -7.69 -9.52 -31.18
C ASP A 90 -6.45 -9.01 -30.41
N LYS A 91 -5.41 -8.59 -31.14
CA LYS A 91 -4.18 -8.06 -30.57
C LYS A 91 -4.38 -6.75 -29.81
N ASP A 92 -5.29 -5.89 -30.26
CA ASP A 92 -5.56 -4.62 -29.62
C ASP A 92 -6.25 -4.83 -28.27
N ASN A 93 -7.18 -5.79 -28.21
CA ASN A 93 -7.80 -6.22 -26.97
C ASN A 93 -6.77 -6.82 -26.00
N TRP A 94 -5.83 -7.62 -26.47
CA TRP A 94 -4.75 -8.16 -25.65
C TRP A 94 -3.81 -7.08 -25.13
N SER A 95 -3.48 -6.09 -25.97
CA SER A 95 -2.68 -4.93 -25.58
C SER A 95 -3.38 -4.11 -24.49
N LEU A 96 -4.67 -3.84 -24.68
CA LEU A 96 -5.50 -3.12 -23.71
C LEU A 96 -5.61 -3.90 -22.39
N ALA A 97 -5.87 -5.20 -22.45
CA ALA A 97 -5.90 -6.08 -21.30
C ALA A 97 -4.58 -6.03 -20.51
N GLY A 98 -3.44 -6.01 -21.21
CA GLY A 98 -2.11 -5.87 -20.59
C GLY A 98 -1.92 -4.56 -19.83
N LYS A 99 -2.45 -3.45 -20.37
CA LYS A 99 -2.41 -2.13 -19.71
C LYS A 99 -3.31 -2.07 -18.48
N LEU A 100 -4.48 -2.69 -18.55
CA LEU A 100 -5.50 -2.68 -17.50
C LEU A 100 -5.28 -3.74 -16.41
N THR A 101 -4.48 -4.78 -16.70
CA THR A 101 -4.17 -5.81 -15.69
C THR A 101 -3.58 -5.16 -14.44
N PRO A 102 -4.16 -5.41 -13.26
CA PRO A 102 -3.68 -4.81 -12.03
C PRO A 102 -2.23 -5.20 -11.76
N LYS A 103 -1.47 -4.27 -11.17
CA LYS A 103 -0.07 -4.49 -10.82
C LYS A 103 0.04 -4.82 -9.34
N THR A 104 0.79 -5.86 -9.03
CA THR A 104 1.07 -6.24 -7.64
C THR A 104 2.13 -5.33 -7.04
N ARG A 105 1.84 -4.81 -5.85
CA ARG A 105 2.78 -4.15 -4.95
C ARG A 105 2.88 -4.97 -3.69
N ILE A 106 4.07 -5.05 -3.16
CA ILE A 106 4.33 -5.77 -1.91
C ILE A 106 4.62 -4.74 -0.83
N PHE A 107 4.05 -4.95 0.34
CA PHE A 107 4.25 -4.11 1.52
C PHE A 107 4.90 -4.94 2.62
N ALA A 108 5.86 -4.36 3.31
CA ALA A 108 6.48 -4.94 4.48
C ALA A 108 6.63 -3.88 5.59
N PRO A 109 6.43 -4.25 6.86
CA PRO A 109 6.74 -3.37 7.97
C PRO A 109 8.25 -3.25 8.12
N VAL A 110 8.74 -2.01 8.18
CA VAL A 110 10.17 -1.70 8.31
C VAL A 110 10.42 -0.68 9.41
N LEU A 111 11.51 -0.88 10.13
CA LEU A 111 12.14 0.11 10.98
C LEU A 111 13.34 0.68 10.22
N VAL A 112 13.43 1.99 10.10
CA VAL A 112 14.54 2.66 9.40
C VAL A 112 15.57 3.10 10.42
N ARG A 113 16.81 2.65 10.27
CA ARG A 113 17.90 2.99 11.18
C ARG A 113 18.29 4.46 11.03
N GLY A 114 18.32 5.16 12.16
CA GLY A 114 18.52 6.62 12.23
C GLY A 114 17.22 7.42 12.13
N GLU A 115 16.05 6.75 12.07
CA GLU A 115 14.71 7.36 12.11
C GLU A 115 13.79 6.56 13.03
N GLU A 116 14.33 5.92 14.07
CA GLU A 116 13.63 5.03 14.98
C GLU A 116 12.47 5.74 15.71
N GLU A 117 12.58 7.05 15.92
CA GLU A 117 11.55 7.89 16.51
C GLU A 117 10.24 7.93 15.71
N LYS A 118 10.30 7.60 14.40
CA LYS A 118 9.12 7.52 13.54
C LYS A 118 8.42 6.16 13.65
N GLY A 119 9.00 5.20 14.35
CA GLY A 119 8.46 3.86 14.52
C GLY A 119 8.44 3.02 13.24
N VAL A 120 7.66 1.95 13.28
CA VAL A 120 7.49 1.05 12.14
C VAL A 120 6.58 1.67 11.10
N ARG A 121 7.04 1.65 9.84
CA ARG A 121 6.32 2.14 8.67
C ARG A 121 6.22 1.05 7.60
N LEU A 122 5.29 1.20 6.67
CA LEU A 122 5.16 0.31 5.52
C LEU A 122 6.09 0.74 4.39
N TRP A 123 6.92 -0.18 3.95
CA TRP A 123 7.68 -0.03 2.71
C TRP A 123 6.97 -0.74 1.58
N GLY A 124 6.58 0.00 0.54
CA GLY A 124 5.94 -0.54 -0.67
C GLY A 124 6.93 -0.68 -1.81
N PHE A 125 7.11 -1.89 -2.35
CA PHE A 125 8.06 -2.20 -3.42
C PHE A 125 7.48 -3.13 -4.49
N GLY A 126 8.21 -3.32 -5.57
CA GLY A 126 7.81 -4.17 -6.70
C GLY A 126 8.38 -5.57 -6.62
N ILE A 127 7.99 -6.39 -7.59
CA ILE A 127 8.33 -7.82 -7.66
C ILE A 127 9.84 -8.10 -7.68
N THR A 128 10.65 -7.21 -8.26
CA THR A 128 12.12 -7.37 -8.33
C THR A 128 12.74 -7.38 -6.94
N ILE A 129 12.39 -6.40 -6.11
CA ILE A 129 12.85 -6.32 -4.72
C ILE A 129 12.28 -7.48 -3.91
N TYR A 130 11.01 -7.83 -4.14
CA TYR A 130 10.39 -8.98 -3.47
C TYR A 130 11.18 -10.27 -3.69
N LYS A 131 11.54 -10.58 -4.93
CA LYS A 131 12.36 -11.75 -5.24
C LYS A 131 13.71 -11.72 -4.54
N ALA A 132 14.37 -10.55 -4.49
CA ALA A 132 15.64 -10.40 -3.79
C ALA A 132 15.49 -10.64 -2.27
N LEU A 133 14.42 -10.09 -1.65
CA LEU A 133 14.13 -10.31 -0.24
C LEU A 133 13.80 -11.77 0.07
N LEU A 134 12.99 -12.42 -0.79
CA LEU A 134 12.68 -13.85 -0.63
C LEU A 134 13.94 -14.72 -0.74
N ALA A 135 14.89 -14.37 -1.62
CA ALA A 135 16.15 -15.08 -1.72
C ALA A 135 17.00 -14.95 -0.45
N ILE A 136 16.99 -13.77 0.20
CA ILE A 136 17.68 -13.55 1.47
C ILE A 136 17.00 -14.36 2.60
N VAL A 137 15.66 -14.33 2.66
CA VAL A 137 14.89 -15.07 3.68
C VAL A 137 15.02 -16.58 3.53
N ALA A 138 15.18 -17.08 2.30
CA ALA A 138 15.35 -18.49 2.00
C ALA A 138 16.78 -19.01 2.24
N ASP A 139 17.73 -18.12 2.50
CA ASP A 139 19.12 -18.47 2.75
C ASP A 139 19.30 -18.80 4.24
N GLU A 140 19.58 -20.06 4.53
CA GLU A 140 19.73 -20.59 5.90
C GLU A 140 20.86 -19.91 6.69
N ASP A 141 21.87 -19.34 6.01
CA ASP A 141 22.99 -18.66 6.67
C ASP A 141 22.55 -17.38 7.41
N TYR A 142 21.42 -16.77 7.02
CA TYR A 142 20.89 -15.55 7.66
C TYR A 142 19.84 -15.87 8.75
N GLY A 143 19.25 -17.07 8.77
CA GLY A 143 18.15 -17.41 9.67
C GLY A 143 16.94 -16.49 9.51
N ASP A 144 16.21 -16.25 10.59
CA ASP A 144 15.08 -15.29 10.57
C ASP A 144 15.59 -13.85 10.63
N ILE A 145 15.69 -13.20 9.48
CA ILE A 145 16.12 -11.81 9.37
C ILE A 145 15.17 -10.81 10.05
N THR A 146 13.95 -11.24 10.37
CA THR A 146 12.94 -10.40 11.04
C THR A 146 12.96 -10.54 12.56
N ASP A 147 13.70 -11.51 13.11
CA ASP A 147 13.73 -11.78 14.55
C ASP A 147 14.04 -10.49 15.35
N PRO A 148 13.19 -10.12 16.34
CA PRO A 148 13.36 -8.88 17.09
C PRO A 148 14.67 -8.80 17.89
N VAL A 149 15.28 -9.93 18.23
CA VAL A 149 16.51 -10.02 19.07
C VAL A 149 17.74 -10.27 18.22
N ASN A 150 17.68 -11.27 17.32
CA ASN A 150 18.81 -11.75 16.55
C ASN A 150 18.63 -11.62 15.03
N GLY A 151 17.72 -10.78 14.58
CA GLY A 151 17.49 -10.60 13.16
C GLY A 151 18.60 -9.82 12.46
N THR A 152 18.45 -9.58 11.17
CA THR A 152 19.50 -8.98 10.33
C THR A 152 19.02 -7.69 9.68
N ASP A 153 19.78 -6.61 9.87
CA ASP A 153 19.55 -5.36 9.15
C ASP A 153 19.87 -5.52 7.67
N LEU A 154 19.14 -4.80 6.84
CA LEU A 154 19.33 -4.76 5.41
C LEU A 154 19.88 -3.41 5.00
N THR A 155 20.89 -3.41 4.13
CA THR A 155 21.33 -2.23 3.41
C THR A 155 20.55 -2.14 2.12
N LEU A 156 19.80 -1.05 1.96
CA LEU A 156 19.07 -0.70 0.75
C LEU A 156 19.82 0.40 0.04
N THR A 157 20.18 0.18 -1.22
CA THR A 157 20.85 1.16 -2.06
C THR A 157 19.93 1.54 -3.20
N MET A 158 19.59 2.84 -3.29
CA MET A 158 18.83 3.39 -4.41
C MET A 158 19.76 4.25 -5.26
N ALA A 159 19.96 3.85 -6.51
CA ALA A 159 20.76 4.56 -7.49
C ALA A 159 19.86 5.27 -8.51
N GLN A 160 20.35 6.39 -9.04
CA GLN A 160 19.71 7.04 -10.18
C GLN A 160 19.80 6.12 -11.39
N GLY A 161 18.66 5.76 -11.95
CA GLY A 161 18.56 4.97 -13.19
C GLY A 161 17.83 5.75 -14.28
N ASN A 162 17.80 5.21 -15.49
CA ASN A 162 17.06 5.80 -16.62
C ASN A 162 16.19 4.69 -17.27
N PRO A 163 14.87 4.82 -17.28
CA PRO A 163 14.07 5.99 -16.86
C PRO A 163 13.72 6.03 -15.37
N TYR A 164 13.96 4.96 -14.60
CA TYR A 164 13.56 4.84 -13.20
C TYR A 164 14.74 4.53 -12.29
N PRO A 165 14.71 4.99 -11.01
CA PRO A 165 15.72 4.60 -10.03
C PRO A 165 15.79 3.09 -9.86
N GLU A 166 16.98 2.58 -9.70
CA GLU A 166 17.26 1.18 -9.41
C GLU A 166 17.48 0.99 -7.91
N THR A 167 16.86 -0.03 -7.36
CA THR A 167 16.97 -0.37 -5.95
C THR A 167 17.55 -1.75 -5.80
N SER A 168 18.54 -1.89 -4.94
CA SER A 168 19.12 -3.16 -4.52
C SER A 168 19.09 -3.32 -3.01
N VAL A 169 19.05 -4.56 -2.54
CA VAL A 169 19.00 -4.91 -1.13
C VAL A 169 20.06 -5.97 -0.85
N ARG A 170 20.77 -5.81 0.24
CA ARG A 170 21.75 -6.80 0.75
C ARG A 170 21.65 -6.90 2.26
N PRO A 171 21.78 -8.10 2.86
CA PRO A 171 21.84 -8.26 4.31
C PRO A 171 23.18 -7.75 4.85
N LYS A 172 23.14 -7.21 6.07
CA LYS A 172 24.37 -6.95 6.82
C LYS A 172 24.96 -8.27 7.34
N ARG A 173 26.26 -8.27 7.57
CA ARG A 173 26.97 -9.48 8.01
C ARG A 173 26.60 -9.90 9.44
N ASN A 174 26.32 -8.94 10.30
CA ASN A 174 26.10 -9.19 11.73
C ASN A 174 24.60 -9.06 12.05
N SER A 175 24.09 -9.98 12.86
CA SER A 175 22.78 -9.85 13.48
C SER A 175 22.77 -8.70 14.50
N SER A 176 21.58 -8.14 14.75
CA SER A 176 21.35 -7.08 15.74
C SER A 176 19.91 -7.12 16.22
N GLY A 177 19.66 -6.59 17.42
CA GLY A 177 18.30 -6.41 17.92
C GLY A 177 17.59 -5.23 17.24
N LEU A 178 16.26 -5.21 17.36
CA LEU A 178 15.45 -4.05 16.95
C LEU A 178 15.81 -2.82 17.77
N SER A 179 15.86 -2.94 19.09
CA SER A 179 16.31 -1.95 20.07
C SER A 179 16.94 -2.65 21.28
N GLU A 180 17.76 -1.92 22.03
CA GLU A 180 18.24 -2.35 23.35
C GLU A 180 17.14 -2.23 24.42
N LYS A 181 16.06 -1.47 24.16
CA LYS A 181 14.95 -1.22 25.07
C LYS A 181 13.77 -2.12 24.71
N ALA A 182 13.44 -3.07 25.57
CA ALA A 182 12.35 -4.01 25.35
C ALA A 182 10.98 -3.32 25.16
N ASP A 183 10.73 -2.22 25.88
CA ASP A 183 9.47 -1.47 25.79
C ASP A 183 9.28 -0.85 24.39
N GLU A 184 10.35 -0.35 23.76
CA GLU A 184 10.30 0.17 22.39
C GLU A 184 9.98 -0.94 21.38
N VAL A 185 10.61 -2.11 21.55
CA VAL A 185 10.35 -3.29 20.70
C VAL A 185 8.88 -3.69 20.78
N ASP A 186 8.33 -3.78 21.99
CA ASP A 186 6.93 -4.13 22.23
C ASP A 186 5.96 -3.14 21.56
N ILE A 187 6.25 -1.83 21.65
CA ILE A 187 5.47 -0.80 20.98
C ILE A 187 5.52 -0.99 19.46
N TRP A 188 6.71 -1.17 18.89
CA TRP A 188 6.88 -1.32 17.44
C TRP A 188 6.22 -2.58 16.88
N LEU A 189 6.23 -3.68 17.63
CA LEU A 189 5.57 -4.92 17.23
C LEU A 189 4.03 -4.78 17.21
N LYS A 190 3.45 -3.96 18.11
CA LYS A 190 2.00 -3.81 18.29
C LYS A 190 1.40 -2.67 17.50
N SER A 191 2.17 -1.61 17.21
CA SER A 191 1.67 -0.38 16.58
C SER A 191 1.94 -0.28 15.08
N GLN A 192 1.97 -1.43 14.39
CA GLN A 192 2.23 -1.48 12.94
C GLN A 192 1.00 -1.00 12.14
N PRO A 193 1.20 -0.20 11.08
CA PRO A 193 0.13 0.10 10.15
C PRO A 193 -0.33 -1.17 9.42
N ASN A 194 -1.66 -1.38 9.33
CA ASN A 194 -2.22 -2.50 8.57
C ASN A 194 -2.24 -2.16 7.06
N PRO A 195 -1.55 -2.93 6.20
CA PRO A 195 -1.53 -2.65 4.77
C PRO A 195 -2.90 -2.61 4.10
N GLU A 196 -3.87 -3.37 4.60
CA GLU A 196 -5.23 -3.39 4.05
C GLU A 196 -6.04 -2.16 4.46
N GLU A 197 -5.89 -1.68 5.69
CA GLU A 197 -6.68 -0.57 6.25
C GLU A 197 -6.17 0.81 5.82
N VAL A 198 -4.86 0.94 5.53
CA VAL A 198 -4.28 2.22 5.09
C VAL A 198 -4.66 2.59 3.67
N HIS A 199 -5.23 1.66 2.91
CA HIS A 199 -5.71 1.90 1.56
C HIS A 199 -7.24 2.00 1.54
N ASN A 200 -7.77 3.03 0.86
CA ASN A 200 -9.21 3.18 0.69
C ASN A 200 -9.74 2.06 -0.22
N GLU A 201 -10.68 1.29 0.29
CA GLU A 201 -11.50 0.41 -0.53
C GLU A 201 -12.52 1.26 -1.30
N TYR A 202 -12.54 1.12 -2.61
CA TYR A 202 -13.49 1.81 -3.48
C TYR A 202 -14.72 0.91 -3.73
N ASP A 203 -15.86 1.55 -3.96
CA ASP A 203 -17.07 0.84 -4.39
C ASP A 203 -16.93 0.33 -5.83
N TYR A 204 -17.55 -0.83 -6.13
CA TYR A 204 -17.53 -1.44 -7.47
C TYR A 204 -18.00 -0.46 -8.57
N ASN A 205 -19.10 0.26 -8.32
CA ASN A 205 -19.64 1.20 -9.31
C ASN A 205 -18.72 2.40 -9.51
N TYR A 206 -18.00 2.83 -8.47
CA TYR A 206 -17.00 3.88 -8.60
C TYR A 206 -15.86 3.43 -9.54
N ILE A 207 -15.29 2.25 -9.32
CA ILE A 207 -14.22 1.72 -10.16
C ILE A 207 -14.73 1.49 -11.59
N LYS A 208 -15.93 0.94 -11.75
CA LYS A 208 -16.59 0.76 -13.05
C LYS A 208 -16.75 2.09 -13.81
N LYS A 209 -17.14 3.15 -13.12
CA LYS A 209 -17.24 4.49 -13.71
C LYS A 209 -15.87 5.02 -14.15
N GLN A 210 -14.83 4.84 -13.33
CA GLN A 210 -13.47 5.23 -13.72
C GLN A 210 -12.99 4.46 -14.97
N LEU A 211 -13.29 3.17 -15.05
CA LEU A 211 -13.00 2.37 -16.23
C LEU A 211 -13.75 2.90 -17.46
N GLN A 212 -15.04 3.22 -17.35
CA GLN A 212 -15.82 3.80 -18.43
C GLN A 212 -15.23 5.12 -18.94
N MET A 213 -14.84 6.00 -18.02
CA MET A 213 -14.19 7.28 -18.36
C MET A 213 -12.81 7.08 -19.00
N TYR A 214 -12.09 6.04 -18.65
CA TYR A 214 -10.82 5.67 -19.28
C TYR A 214 -11.04 5.18 -20.73
N LEU A 215 -12.09 4.38 -20.95
CA LEU A 215 -12.40 3.81 -22.28
C LEU A 215 -13.04 4.84 -23.22
N ASP A 216 -13.84 5.75 -22.70
CA ASP A 216 -14.46 6.85 -23.43
C ASP A 216 -14.31 8.16 -22.67
N PRO A 217 -13.21 8.90 -22.89
CA PRO A 217 -12.95 10.17 -22.24
C PRO A 217 -13.98 11.27 -22.54
N ASN A 218 -14.77 11.11 -23.63
CA ASN A 218 -15.79 12.07 -24.06
C ASN A 218 -17.19 11.71 -23.53
N ALA A 219 -17.36 10.54 -22.90
CA ALA A 219 -18.61 10.21 -22.23
C ALA A 219 -18.87 11.19 -21.08
N VAL A 220 -19.90 12.05 -21.23
CA VAL A 220 -20.32 12.95 -20.16
C VAL A 220 -20.78 12.12 -18.96
N PRO A 221 -20.17 12.24 -17.79
CA PRO A 221 -20.58 11.44 -16.64
C PRO A 221 -21.98 11.88 -16.19
N ALA A 222 -22.94 10.97 -16.28
CA ALA A 222 -24.19 11.14 -15.54
C ALA A 222 -23.83 11.32 -14.05
N SER A 223 -24.38 12.37 -13.43
CA SER A 223 -24.10 12.88 -12.09
C SER A 223 -23.80 11.78 -11.05
N ALA A 224 -22.63 11.92 -10.42
CA ALA A 224 -22.15 10.96 -9.42
C ALA A 224 -22.92 11.04 -8.10
N PRO A 225 -23.28 9.94 -7.48
CA PRO A 225 -23.46 9.91 -6.03
C PRO A 225 -22.08 9.99 -5.35
N SER A 226 -21.95 10.90 -4.38
CA SER A 226 -20.79 10.98 -3.49
C SER A 226 -20.57 9.64 -2.77
N PRO A 227 -19.32 9.25 -2.47
CA PRO A 227 -19.05 8.03 -1.74
C PRO A 227 -19.69 8.11 -0.36
N SER A 228 -20.69 7.28 -0.12
CA SER A 228 -21.20 7.06 1.23
C SER A 228 -20.18 6.22 1.98
N ALA A 229 -19.43 6.88 2.86
CA ALA A 229 -18.67 6.18 3.88
C ALA A 229 -19.66 5.53 4.83
N THR A 230 -19.77 4.22 4.79
CA THR A 230 -20.42 3.44 5.87
C THR A 230 -19.45 3.42 7.03
N PRO A 231 -19.81 3.92 8.22
CA PRO A 231 -18.96 3.74 9.39
C PRO A 231 -19.05 2.27 9.83
N ALA A 232 -17.89 1.66 10.02
CA ALA A 232 -17.79 0.41 10.75
C ALA A 232 -18.07 0.67 12.24
N PRO A 233 -18.65 -0.30 12.96
CA PRO A 233 -19.05 -0.18 14.36
C PRO A 233 -17.88 -0.03 15.33
#